data_f583d56d335eff4942998d72b8c68caf
#
_entry.id   f583d56d335eff4942998d72b8c68caf
#
_cell.length_a   1.000
_cell.length_b   1.000
_cell.length_c   1.000
_cell.angle_alpha   90.00
_cell.angle_beta   90.00
_cell.angle_gamma   90.00
#
_symmetry.space_group_name_H-M   'P 1'
#
loop_
_entity.id
_entity.type
_entity.pdbx_description
1 polymer ?
#
loop_
_entity_poly.entity_id
_entity_poly.type
_entity_poly.pdbx_seq_one_letter_code
_entity_poly.pdbx_strand_id
1 'polypeptide(L)'
;ASVQISALPNVGYHFIGWNDENSDNPRTIEMDTDKEFTASFAINQYEITVTSANTAQGTVDGANTYNYNEIAEISATPAEHYHFQFWNDGNTDNPRNITVTEDAAFVAYFSIDQYAVTTDVDDASHGTVSGAGQYQYNANAIIYAVANRGYAFTQWQDGNTDNPRT
;
A
#
# COMPACT_ATOMS: atom_id res chain seq x y z
N ALA A 1 -27.16 -21.36 -49.23
CA ALA A 1 -26.79 -19.97 -48.86
C ALA A 1 -26.08 -20.01 -47.53
N SER A 2 -25.13 -19.10 -47.32
CA SER A 2 -24.42 -18.96 -46.01
C SER A 2 -24.76 -17.62 -45.39
N VAL A 3 -24.77 -17.60 -44.06
CA VAL A 3 -24.96 -16.40 -43.22
C VAL A 3 -23.86 -16.31 -42.20
N GLN A 4 -23.39 -15.10 -41.91
CA GLN A 4 -22.43 -14.87 -40.81
C GLN A 4 -23.18 -14.42 -39.56
N ILE A 5 -22.88 -15.06 -38.45
CA ILE A 5 -23.33 -14.66 -37.10
C ILE A 5 -22.16 -14.21 -36.28
N SER A 6 -22.41 -13.28 -35.34
CA SER A 6 -21.40 -12.79 -34.39
C SER A 6 -22.00 -12.58 -33.02
N ALA A 7 -21.20 -12.79 -31.99
CA ALA A 7 -21.53 -12.51 -30.62
C ALA A 7 -20.68 -11.31 -30.13
N LEU A 8 -21.32 -10.28 -29.58
CA LEU A 8 -20.65 -9.11 -29.07
C LEU A 8 -20.77 -9.11 -27.53
N PRO A 9 -19.65 -9.28 -26.78
CA PRO A 9 -19.69 -9.24 -25.35
C PRO A 9 -20.01 -7.83 -24.83
N ASN A 10 -20.73 -7.76 -23.73
CA ASN A 10 -20.85 -6.55 -22.95
C ASN A 10 -19.50 -6.21 -22.24
N VAL A 11 -19.35 -4.97 -21.79
CA VAL A 11 -18.18 -4.54 -21.01
C VAL A 11 -18.00 -5.46 -19.80
N GLY A 12 -16.78 -5.93 -19.60
CA GLY A 12 -16.43 -6.84 -18.51
C GLY A 12 -16.71 -8.32 -18.78
N TYR A 13 -17.12 -8.67 -20.01
CA TYR A 13 -17.36 -10.07 -20.41
C TYR A 13 -16.57 -10.42 -21.68
N HIS A 14 -16.34 -11.70 -21.90
CA HIS A 14 -15.80 -12.25 -23.12
C HIS A 14 -16.68 -13.41 -23.64
N PHE A 15 -16.66 -13.59 -24.94
CA PHE A 15 -17.35 -14.72 -25.58
C PHE A 15 -16.57 -16.01 -25.32
N ILE A 16 -17.26 -17.09 -24.94
CA ILE A 16 -16.65 -18.40 -24.67
C ILE A 16 -17.03 -19.46 -25.68
N GLY A 17 -18.17 -19.33 -26.35
CA GLY A 17 -18.59 -20.29 -27.37
C GLY A 17 -20.08 -20.25 -27.72
N TRP A 18 -20.43 -20.98 -28.75
CA TRP A 18 -21.81 -21.26 -29.14
C TRP A 18 -22.29 -22.55 -28.46
N ASN A 19 -23.60 -22.76 -28.41
CA ASN A 19 -24.23 -23.96 -27.82
C ASN A 19 -23.85 -25.30 -28.47
N ASP A 20 -23.21 -25.29 -29.64
CA ASP A 20 -22.64 -26.44 -30.32
C ASP A 20 -21.13 -26.60 -30.14
N GLU A 21 -20.56 -26.00 -29.08
CA GLU A 21 -19.14 -26.04 -28.71
C GLU A 21 -18.18 -25.35 -29.70
N ASN A 22 -18.71 -24.66 -30.74
CA ASN A 22 -17.87 -23.89 -31.63
C ASN A 22 -17.49 -22.55 -30.99
N SER A 23 -16.22 -22.18 -31.13
CA SER A 23 -15.67 -20.91 -30.56
C SER A 23 -15.35 -19.83 -31.61
N ASP A 24 -15.65 -20.08 -32.90
CA ASP A 24 -15.42 -19.06 -33.92
C ASP A 24 -16.36 -17.86 -33.73
N ASN A 25 -15.82 -16.67 -33.77
CA ASN A 25 -16.59 -15.44 -33.70
C ASN A 25 -15.86 -14.30 -34.45
N PRO A 26 -16.38 -13.81 -35.60
CA PRO A 26 -17.63 -14.22 -36.24
C PRO A 26 -17.56 -15.63 -36.86
N ARG A 27 -18.74 -16.26 -37.07
CA ARG A 27 -18.89 -17.58 -37.57
C ARG A 27 -19.79 -17.59 -38.84
N THR A 28 -19.42 -18.40 -39.85
CA THR A 28 -20.21 -18.59 -41.05
C THR A 28 -21.03 -19.88 -40.95
N ILE A 29 -22.34 -19.80 -41.20
CA ILE A 29 -23.29 -20.90 -41.12
C ILE A 29 -23.87 -21.18 -42.51
N GLU A 30 -23.85 -22.46 -42.92
CA GLU A 30 -24.58 -22.90 -44.10
C GLU A 30 -26.06 -23.14 -43.77
N MET A 31 -26.95 -22.52 -44.53
CA MET A 31 -28.39 -22.61 -44.35
C MET A 31 -28.99 -23.69 -45.22
N ASP A 32 -29.12 -24.87 -44.68
CA ASP A 32 -29.74 -26.08 -45.27
C ASP A 32 -31.05 -26.48 -44.54
N THR A 33 -31.20 -26.05 -43.29
CA THR A 33 -32.39 -26.25 -42.43
C THR A 33 -32.53 -25.07 -41.48
N ASP A 34 -33.60 -25.02 -40.67
CA ASP A 34 -33.72 -24.12 -39.55
C ASP A 34 -32.67 -24.47 -38.51
N LYS A 35 -31.99 -23.43 -37.96
CA LYS A 35 -30.90 -23.58 -36.99
C LYS A 35 -31.04 -22.55 -35.85
N GLU A 36 -30.71 -22.96 -34.63
CA GLU A 36 -30.70 -22.10 -33.44
C GLU A 36 -29.30 -22.09 -32.82
N PHE A 37 -28.77 -20.89 -32.59
CA PHE A 37 -27.49 -20.71 -31.95
C PHE A 37 -27.63 -19.80 -30.74
N THR A 38 -27.08 -20.25 -29.58
CA THR A 38 -26.98 -19.48 -28.35
C THR A 38 -25.52 -19.19 -28.08
N ALA A 39 -25.18 -17.91 -27.90
CA ALA A 39 -23.87 -17.48 -27.51
C ALA A 39 -23.74 -17.49 -25.98
N SER A 40 -22.61 -17.98 -25.47
CA SER A 40 -22.27 -17.97 -24.05
C SER A 40 -21.13 -17.01 -23.80
N PHE A 41 -21.20 -16.32 -22.67
CA PHE A 41 -20.21 -15.34 -22.24
C PHE A 41 -19.77 -15.63 -20.80
N ALA A 42 -18.50 -15.32 -20.48
CA ALA A 42 -17.97 -15.34 -19.13
C ALA A 42 -17.53 -13.95 -18.69
N ILE A 43 -17.54 -13.71 -17.40
CA ILE A 43 -17.00 -12.48 -16.82
C ILE A 43 -15.47 -12.47 -16.96
N ASN A 44 -14.88 -11.31 -17.25
CA ASN A 44 -13.44 -11.13 -17.27
C ASN A 44 -12.90 -11.18 -15.85
N GLN A 45 -11.72 -11.76 -15.70
CA GLN A 45 -10.99 -11.80 -14.44
C GLN A 45 -9.66 -11.09 -14.58
N TYR A 46 -9.24 -10.44 -13.52
CA TYR A 46 -8.02 -9.65 -13.46
C TYR A 46 -7.24 -9.98 -12.21
N GLU A 47 -5.92 -9.94 -12.31
CA GLU A 47 -5.01 -10.22 -11.21
C GLU A 47 -4.66 -8.92 -10.48
N ILE A 48 -4.90 -8.90 -9.17
CA ILE A 48 -4.41 -7.86 -8.27
C ILE A 48 -3.23 -8.44 -7.51
N THR A 49 -2.03 -7.90 -7.75
CA THR A 49 -0.83 -8.25 -7.01
C THR A 49 -0.56 -7.22 -5.93
N VAL A 50 -0.20 -7.69 -4.73
CA VAL A 50 0.13 -6.83 -3.59
C VAL A 50 1.43 -7.31 -2.99
N THR A 51 2.41 -6.41 -2.85
CA THR A 51 3.73 -6.74 -2.33
C THR A 51 4.22 -5.69 -1.32
N SER A 52 5.10 -6.10 -0.42
CA SER A 52 5.83 -5.18 0.47
C SER A 52 7.14 -4.78 -0.20
N ALA A 53 7.46 -3.48 -0.19
CA ALA A 53 8.76 -2.98 -0.66
C ALA A 53 9.92 -3.56 0.16
N ASN A 54 9.67 -3.85 1.43
CA ASN A 54 10.61 -4.53 2.32
C ASN A 54 9.85 -5.37 3.35
N THR A 55 9.89 -6.69 3.20
CA THR A 55 9.15 -7.64 4.06
C THR A 55 9.60 -7.63 5.53
N ALA A 56 10.78 -7.09 5.84
CA ALA A 56 11.22 -6.89 7.21
C ALA A 56 10.54 -5.68 7.89
N GLN A 57 9.93 -4.78 7.12
CA GLN A 57 9.26 -3.59 7.62
C GLN A 57 7.74 -3.74 7.74
N GLY A 58 7.17 -4.75 7.07
CA GLY A 58 5.75 -5.05 7.13
C GLY A 58 5.29 -6.04 6.08
N THR A 59 4.09 -6.55 6.27
CA THR A 59 3.41 -7.52 5.40
C THR A 59 2.20 -6.90 4.71
N VAL A 60 1.69 -7.56 3.69
CA VAL A 60 0.52 -7.10 2.92
C VAL A 60 -0.45 -8.25 2.69
N ASP A 61 -1.71 -7.93 2.42
CA ASP A 61 -2.76 -8.88 2.06
C ASP A 61 -3.66 -8.30 0.96
N GLY A 62 -4.51 -9.16 0.34
CA GLY A 62 -5.48 -8.78 -0.70
C GLY A 62 -5.05 -9.12 -2.12
N ALA A 63 -3.89 -9.79 -2.34
CA ALA A 63 -3.50 -10.30 -3.65
C ALA A 63 -4.41 -11.48 -4.05
N ASN A 64 -5.07 -11.38 -5.20
CA ASN A 64 -5.94 -12.44 -5.74
C ASN A 64 -6.34 -12.15 -7.18
N THR A 65 -7.05 -13.11 -7.80
CA THR A 65 -7.79 -12.91 -9.04
C THR A 65 -9.24 -12.54 -8.71
N TYR A 66 -9.71 -11.43 -9.27
CA TYR A 66 -11.04 -10.85 -9.03
C TYR A 66 -11.83 -10.78 -10.34
N ASN A 67 -13.15 -10.85 -10.26
CA ASN A 67 -14.00 -10.60 -11.40
C ASN A 67 -14.06 -9.10 -11.73
N TYR A 68 -14.35 -8.78 -12.98
CA TYR A 68 -14.61 -7.40 -13.39
C TYR A 68 -15.66 -6.74 -12.51
N ASN A 69 -15.38 -5.50 -12.07
CA ASN A 69 -16.18 -4.70 -11.13
C ASN A 69 -16.29 -5.26 -9.68
N GLU A 70 -15.56 -6.32 -9.35
CA GLU A 70 -15.43 -6.76 -7.96
C GLU A 70 -14.57 -5.76 -7.17
N ILE A 71 -14.78 -5.69 -5.85
CA ILE A 71 -13.96 -4.86 -4.96
C ILE A 71 -12.87 -5.73 -4.35
N ALA A 72 -11.62 -5.39 -4.63
CA ALA A 72 -10.46 -5.92 -3.94
C ALA A 72 -10.13 -5.00 -2.75
N GLU A 73 -10.13 -5.54 -1.53
CA GLU A 73 -9.58 -4.86 -0.37
C GLU A 73 -8.12 -5.27 -0.21
N ILE A 74 -7.21 -4.29 -0.25
CA ILE A 74 -5.79 -4.48 0.00
C ILE A 74 -5.41 -3.84 1.33
N SER A 75 -4.48 -4.47 2.07
CA SER A 75 -4.03 -3.97 3.36
C SER A 75 -2.53 -4.16 3.57
N ALA A 76 -1.96 -3.29 4.39
CA ALA A 76 -0.57 -3.31 4.81
C ALA A 76 -0.49 -3.33 6.33
N THR A 77 0.23 -4.30 6.89
CA THR A 77 0.46 -4.46 8.33
C THR A 77 1.91 -4.16 8.63
N PRO A 78 2.24 -3.03 9.28
CA PRO A 78 3.61 -2.69 9.66
C PRO A 78 4.18 -3.70 10.66
N ALA A 79 5.50 -3.94 10.58
CA ALA A 79 6.26 -4.59 11.62
C ALA A 79 6.44 -3.67 12.84
N GLU A 80 6.89 -4.22 13.96
CA GLU A 80 7.17 -3.43 15.18
C GLU A 80 8.15 -2.30 14.88
N HIS A 81 7.86 -1.11 15.38
CA HIS A 81 8.62 0.14 15.16
C HIS A 81 8.63 0.68 13.73
N TYR A 82 7.67 0.23 12.91
CA TYR A 82 7.41 0.78 11.59
C TYR A 82 5.95 1.23 11.49
N HIS A 83 5.66 2.10 10.52
CA HIS A 83 4.31 2.48 10.13
C HIS A 83 4.17 2.40 8.62
N PHE A 84 2.95 2.10 8.14
CA PHE A 84 2.63 2.20 6.72
C PHE A 84 2.71 3.67 6.28
N GLN A 85 3.36 3.92 5.16
CA GLN A 85 3.54 5.26 4.64
C GLN A 85 2.62 5.55 3.46
N PHE A 86 2.68 4.74 2.41
CA PHE A 86 1.85 4.88 1.22
C PHE A 86 1.97 3.62 0.32
N TRP A 87 1.05 3.51 -0.63
CA TRP A 87 1.14 2.60 -1.76
C TRP A 87 1.96 3.23 -2.91
N ASN A 88 2.50 2.41 -3.86
CA ASN A 88 3.33 2.86 -4.98
C ASN A 88 2.70 3.95 -5.88
N ASP A 89 1.39 4.16 -5.80
CA ASP A 89 0.67 5.23 -6.48
C ASP A 89 0.49 6.50 -5.63
N GLY A 90 1.09 6.53 -4.43
CA GLY A 90 1.03 7.64 -3.49
C GLY A 90 -0.22 7.69 -2.61
N ASN A 91 -1.17 6.73 -2.75
CA ASN A 91 -2.33 6.64 -1.88
C ASN A 91 -1.94 6.20 -0.46
N THR A 92 -2.57 6.77 0.57
CA THR A 92 -2.28 6.52 1.99
C THR A 92 -3.39 5.79 2.74
N ASP A 93 -4.48 5.42 2.06
CA ASP A 93 -5.56 4.65 2.69
C ASP A 93 -5.08 3.22 3.00
N ASN A 94 -5.35 2.75 4.23
CA ASN A 94 -5.03 1.40 4.65
C ASN A 94 -6.03 0.94 5.75
N PRO A 95 -6.89 -0.07 5.51
CA PRO A 95 -7.05 -0.80 4.23
C PRO A 95 -7.60 0.08 3.10
N ARG A 96 -7.41 -0.36 1.85
CA ARG A 96 -7.83 0.34 0.65
C ARG A 96 -8.71 -0.55 -0.22
N ASN A 97 -9.81 -0.02 -0.74
CA ASN A 97 -10.71 -0.68 -1.68
C ASN A 97 -10.41 -0.28 -3.13
N ILE A 98 -10.26 -1.27 -4.00
CA ILE A 98 -9.98 -1.12 -5.43
C ILE A 98 -11.14 -1.72 -6.22
N THR A 99 -11.79 -0.94 -7.08
CA THR A 99 -12.72 -1.51 -8.08
C THR A 99 -11.89 -2.10 -9.22
N VAL A 100 -12.00 -3.41 -9.42
CA VAL A 100 -11.18 -4.16 -10.37
C VAL A 100 -11.73 -4.04 -11.78
N THR A 101 -11.00 -3.39 -12.67
CA THR A 101 -11.34 -3.23 -14.09
C THR A 101 -10.23 -3.71 -15.03
N GLU A 102 -9.03 -3.92 -14.51
CA GLU A 102 -7.82 -4.39 -15.21
C GLU A 102 -6.83 -5.00 -14.21
N ASP A 103 -5.78 -5.64 -14.69
CA ASP A 103 -4.68 -6.13 -13.87
C ASP A 103 -3.96 -4.95 -13.21
N ALA A 104 -3.65 -5.07 -11.91
CA ALA A 104 -2.96 -4.01 -11.18
C ALA A 104 -1.96 -4.56 -10.15
N ALA A 105 -0.91 -3.78 -9.89
CA ALA A 105 0.13 -4.11 -8.93
C ALA A 105 0.31 -2.99 -7.90
N PHE A 106 0.21 -3.37 -6.62
CA PHE A 106 0.37 -2.46 -5.50
C PHE A 106 1.59 -2.85 -4.66
N VAL A 107 2.38 -1.85 -4.29
CA VAL A 107 3.56 -2.01 -3.42
C VAL A 107 3.37 -1.13 -2.19
N ALA A 108 3.38 -1.72 -1.00
CA ALA A 108 3.33 -1.00 0.26
C ALA A 108 4.73 -0.52 0.68
N TYR A 109 4.84 0.75 1.02
CA TYR A 109 6.03 1.35 1.60
C TYR A 109 5.81 1.63 3.09
N PHE A 110 6.84 1.35 3.88
CA PHE A 110 6.85 1.53 5.33
C PHE A 110 8.00 2.45 5.72
N SER A 111 7.80 3.21 6.78
CA SER A 111 8.85 4.04 7.40
C SER A 111 9.07 3.63 8.84
N ILE A 112 10.32 3.78 9.30
CA ILE A 112 10.68 3.57 10.72
C ILE A 112 10.06 4.67 11.58
N ASP A 113 9.58 4.30 12.76
CA ASP A 113 8.99 5.23 13.72
C ASP A 113 10.01 6.25 14.23
N GLN A 114 9.54 7.45 14.51
CA GLN A 114 10.33 8.52 15.06
C GLN A 114 9.75 8.96 16.40
N TYR A 115 10.65 9.30 17.33
CA TYR A 115 10.31 9.75 18.67
C TYR A 115 10.97 11.10 18.93
N ALA A 116 10.23 11.98 19.62
CA ALA A 116 10.70 13.31 19.96
C ALA A 116 11.54 13.28 21.24
N VAL A 117 12.72 13.88 21.20
CA VAL A 117 13.46 14.30 22.40
C VAL A 117 13.23 15.78 22.58
N THR A 118 12.74 16.18 23.74
CA THR A 118 12.55 17.58 24.12
C THR A 118 13.56 17.94 25.20
N THR A 119 14.09 19.14 25.14
CA THR A 119 15.03 19.69 26.14
C THR A 119 14.58 21.09 26.54
N ASP A 120 14.71 21.41 27.80
CA ASP A 120 14.43 22.74 28.33
C ASP A 120 15.43 23.10 29.46
N VAL A 121 15.54 24.37 29.82
CA VAL A 121 16.34 24.87 30.94
C VAL A 121 15.43 25.36 32.07
N ASP A 122 15.89 25.23 33.29
CA ASP A 122 15.20 25.74 34.47
C ASP A 122 15.04 27.27 34.43
N ASP A 123 16.09 27.97 33.97
CA ASP A 123 16.12 29.41 33.75
C ASP A 123 17.05 29.74 32.57
N ALA A 124 16.52 30.42 31.57
CA ALA A 124 17.26 30.77 30.33
C ALA A 124 18.46 31.70 30.61
N SER A 125 18.51 32.37 31.76
CA SER A 125 19.67 33.18 32.19
C SER A 125 20.84 32.33 32.70
N HIS A 126 20.60 31.06 33.12
CA HIS A 126 21.61 30.16 33.65
C HIS A 126 22.41 29.43 32.60
N GLY A 127 21.79 29.14 31.44
CA GLY A 127 22.42 28.36 30.37
C GLY A 127 21.53 28.07 29.19
N THR A 128 21.99 27.18 28.31
CA THR A 128 21.26 26.68 27.17
C THR A 128 21.39 25.16 27.06
N VAL A 129 20.45 24.52 26.42
CA VAL A 129 20.47 23.08 26.11
C VAL A 129 20.29 22.84 24.60
N SER A 130 20.84 21.75 24.13
CA SER A 130 20.77 21.33 22.73
C SER A 130 20.54 19.82 22.60
N GLY A 131 20.13 19.35 21.40
CA GLY A 131 19.87 17.95 21.14
C GLY A 131 18.39 17.59 21.12
N ALA A 132 17.47 18.59 21.22
CA ALA A 132 16.06 18.36 20.92
C ALA A 132 15.87 18.04 19.43
N GLY A 133 14.97 17.11 19.12
CA GLY A 133 14.69 16.72 17.73
C GLY A 133 13.86 15.46 17.62
N GLN A 134 13.60 15.07 16.37
CA GLN A 134 12.99 13.77 16.03
C GLN A 134 14.11 12.77 15.73
N TYR A 135 14.05 11.62 16.39
CA TYR A 135 15.03 10.54 16.25
C TYR A 135 14.32 9.27 15.85
N GLN A 136 14.90 8.53 14.90
CA GLN A 136 14.39 7.22 14.51
C GLN A 136 14.49 6.24 15.68
N TYR A 137 13.60 5.26 15.71
CA TYR A 137 13.69 4.16 16.68
C TYR A 137 15.13 3.59 16.73
N ASN A 138 15.64 3.35 17.91
CA ASN A 138 17.02 2.92 18.18
C ASN A 138 18.14 3.91 17.78
N ALA A 139 17.83 5.12 17.34
CA ALA A 139 18.85 6.14 17.14
C ALA A 139 19.30 6.72 18.50
N ASN A 140 20.57 7.02 18.62
CA ASN A 140 21.10 7.71 19.80
C ASN A 140 20.87 9.21 19.68
N ALA A 141 20.15 9.77 20.63
CA ALA A 141 20.06 11.22 20.83
C ALA A 141 21.17 11.68 21.76
N ILE A 142 21.91 12.72 21.38
CA ILE A 142 22.92 13.33 22.25
C ILE A 142 22.39 14.69 22.68
N ILE A 143 22.19 14.86 23.98
CA ILE A 143 21.81 16.14 24.59
C ILE A 143 22.95 16.70 25.40
N TYR A 144 23.11 18.02 25.40
CA TYR A 144 24.11 18.70 26.23
C TYR A 144 23.64 20.07 26.69
N ALA A 145 24.13 20.46 27.85
CA ALA A 145 23.88 21.74 28.47
C ALA A 145 25.15 22.58 28.47
N VAL A 146 25.00 23.87 28.22
CA VAL A 146 26.08 24.87 28.28
C VAL A 146 25.67 25.94 29.30
N ALA A 147 26.40 26.01 30.41
CA ALA A 147 26.16 27.00 31.43
C ALA A 147 26.68 28.39 31.01
N ASN A 148 25.93 29.44 31.36
CA ASN A 148 26.36 30.83 31.20
C ASN A 148 27.44 31.19 32.20
N ARG A 149 28.13 32.30 31.96
CA ARG A 149 29.20 32.77 32.86
C ARG A 149 28.68 32.96 34.29
N GLY A 150 29.35 32.31 35.26
CA GLY A 150 28.99 32.34 36.68
C GLY A 150 28.06 31.22 37.12
N TYR A 151 27.62 30.35 36.20
CA TYR A 151 26.82 29.19 36.49
C TYR A 151 27.57 27.90 36.13
N ALA A 152 27.05 26.78 36.60
CA ALA A 152 27.52 25.43 36.26
C ALA A 152 26.33 24.51 36.06
N PHE A 153 26.43 23.60 35.07
CA PHE A 153 25.48 22.52 34.94
C PHE A 153 25.59 21.57 36.13
N THR A 154 24.49 21.22 36.73
CA THR A 154 24.45 20.33 37.90
C THR A 154 23.90 18.95 37.56
N GLN A 155 22.74 18.89 36.94
CA GLN A 155 22.07 17.65 36.59
C GLN A 155 20.90 17.89 35.63
N TRP A 156 20.48 16.85 34.99
CA TRP A 156 19.20 16.76 34.23
C TRP A 156 18.05 16.52 35.22
N GLN A 157 16.80 16.72 34.76
CA GLN A 157 15.58 16.58 35.58
C GLN A 157 15.46 15.21 36.28
N ASP A 158 15.99 14.14 35.67
CA ASP A 158 16.01 12.78 36.22
C ASP A 158 17.19 12.48 37.17
N GLY A 159 17.99 13.50 37.49
CA GLY A 159 19.14 13.38 38.38
C GLY A 159 20.43 12.89 37.71
N ASN A 160 20.43 12.62 36.40
CA ASN A 160 21.66 12.25 35.69
C ASN A 160 22.58 13.46 35.55
N THR A 161 23.89 13.27 35.75
CA THR A 161 24.93 14.33 35.75
C THR A 161 25.83 14.31 34.52
N ASP A 162 25.64 13.34 33.60
CA ASP A 162 26.43 13.26 32.38
C ASP A 162 26.13 14.42 31.45
N ASN A 163 27.19 15.08 30.94
CA ASN A 163 27.07 16.17 29.98
C ASN A 163 28.28 16.18 29.05
N PRO A 164 28.17 15.82 27.75
CA PRO A 164 26.93 15.39 27.08
C PRO A 164 26.38 14.04 27.58
N ARG A 165 25.09 13.84 27.35
CA ARG A 165 24.37 12.61 27.69
C ARG A 165 23.80 11.97 26.40
N THR A 166 23.88 10.62 26.33
CA THR A 166 23.27 9.79 25.26
C THR A 166 22.11 9.02 25.82
#